data_1c9d2ca915f7e34670b0e89112d4e25c
#
_entry.id   1c9d2ca915f7e34670b0e89112d4e25c
#
_cell.length_a   1.000
_cell.length_b   1.000
_cell.length_c   1.000
_cell.angle_alpha   90.00
_cell.angle_beta   90.00
_cell.angle_gamma   90.00
#
_symmetry.space_group_name_H-M   'P 1'
#
loop_
_entity.id
_entity.type
_entity.pdbx_description
1 polymer ?
#
loop_
_entity_poly.entity_id
_entity_poly.type
_entity_poly.pdbx_seq_one_letter_code
_entity_poly.pdbx_strand_id
1 'polypeptide(L)'
;MKVGIIGAGRIGKIHAENIAHHIPRVQIARIADVAADKVRDWAKGIGVTQVSTNAQEVLADPEIKAVLVCSSTDTHADMVVAAAEKGKHIFCEKPVDLTVAKVKTALAAAKKAGIILQVGFNRRFDHNFRRVRDLVSQGAIGNPHILRITSRDPAPPPPEYVKVSGGIFLDMTIHDFDMARYLAGSDAVEIYAKGAVLVDPAIGKAGDVDTAVVTITFQNGCIGVIDNSRKAAYGYDQRVEVFGSKGALSCANDTPTSVALANESGVSADKPLYFFLERYHQAFLDEMNSFFDMVIDHKPCPVGDIDGLKPLLMGFAARKSVAEGRPVKISEVDA
;
A
#
# COMPACT_ATOMS: atom_id res chain seq x y z
N MET A 1 11.49 -16.16 16.07
CA MET A 1 10.50 -15.28 16.75
C MET A 1 9.08 -15.76 16.44
N LYS A 2 8.16 -15.78 17.43
CA LYS A 2 6.74 -16.13 17.18
C LYS A 2 5.93 -14.89 16.83
N VAL A 3 5.05 -15.03 15.83
CA VAL A 3 4.15 -13.98 15.36
C VAL A 3 2.71 -14.49 15.27
N GLY A 4 1.75 -13.56 15.32
CA GLY A 4 0.35 -13.85 15.08
C GLY A 4 -0.18 -13.07 13.86
N ILE A 5 -1.20 -13.60 13.23
CA ILE A 5 -1.87 -12.95 12.10
C ILE A 5 -3.34 -12.74 12.44
N ILE A 6 -3.83 -11.53 12.22
CA ILE A 6 -5.23 -11.13 12.38
C ILE A 6 -5.78 -10.78 11.01
N GLY A 7 -6.63 -11.64 10.47
CA GLY A 7 -7.15 -11.58 9.10
C GLY A 7 -6.34 -12.45 8.13
N ALA A 8 -6.96 -13.50 7.62
CA ALA A 8 -6.41 -14.42 6.61
C ALA A 8 -7.18 -14.31 5.28
N GLY A 9 -7.49 -13.06 4.89
CA GLY A 9 -7.96 -12.71 3.57
C GLY A 9 -6.84 -12.87 2.52
N ARG A 10 -7.04 -12.31 1.32
CA ARG A 10 -6.07 -12.44 0.22
C ARG A 10 -4.65 -12.03 0.65
N ILE A 11 -4.47 -10.84 1.23
CA ILE A 11 -3.15 -10.31 1.59
C ILE A 11 -2.59 -11.01 2.83
N GLY A 12 -3.41 -11.27 3.85
CA GLY A 12 -2.97 -12.03 5.03
C GLY A 12 -2.43 -13.42 4.68
N LYS A 13 -3.01 -14.08 3.68
CA LYS A 13 -2.50 -15.36 3.16
C LYS A 13 -1.14 -15.22 2.48
N ILE A 14 -0.94 -14.18 1.66
CA ILE A 14 0.35 -13.90 1.02
C ILE A 14 1.44 -13.70 2.07
N HIS A 15 1.19 -12.86 3.08
CA HIS A 15 2.15 -12.64 4.15
C HIS A 15 2.43 -13.91 4.95
N ALA A 16 1.39 -14.70 5.26
CA ALA A 16 1.56 -15.97 5.96
C ALA A 16 2.41 -16.97 5.18
N GLU A 17 2.16 -17.12 3.88
CA GLU A 17 2.92 -18.00 2.98
C GLU A 17 4.36 -17.51 2.83
N ASN A 18 4.59 -16.21 2.68
CA ASN A 18 5.93 -15.63 2.66
C ASN A 18 6.70 -15.93 3.95
N ILE A 19 6.06 -15.79 5.11
CA ILE A 19 6.69 -16.11 6.40
C ILE A 19 7.00 -17.60 6.48
N ALA A 20 6.03 -18.46 6.19
CA ALA A 20 6.17 -19.89 6.35
C ALA A 20 7.23 -20.51 5.42
N HIS A 21 7.36 -20.00 4.19
CA HIS A 21 8.22 -20.61 3.17
C HIS A 21 9.57 -19.90 3.01
N HIS A 22 9.67 -18.60 3.33
CA HIS A 22 10.84 -17.80 2.98
C HIS A 22 11.52 -17.10 4.17
N ILE A 23 10.93 -17.11 5.38
CA ILE A 23 11.48 -16.39 6.54
C ILE A 23 11.71 -17.34 7.73
N PRO A 24 12.72 -18.21 7.68
CA PRO A 24 12.88 -19.31 8.64
C PRO A 24 13.13 -18.88 10.09
N ARG A 25 13.53 -17.63 10.33
CA ARG A 25 13.73 -17.06 11.67
C ARG A 25 12.42 -16.65 12.38
N VAL A 26 11.27 -16.78 11.67
CA VAL A 26 9.94 -16.40 12.16
C VAL A 26 8.99 -17.58 12.05
N GLN A 27 8.18 -17.79 13.09
CA GLN A 27 7.16 -18.84 13.13
C GLN A 27 5.79 -18.20 13.38
N ILE A 28 4.81 -18.55 12.55
CA ILE A 28 3.42 -18.18 12.79
C ILE A 28 2.88 -19.07 13.91
N ALA A 29 2.61 -18.51 15.06
CA ALA A 29 2.09 -19.25 16.21
C ALA A 29 0.57 -19.41 16.13
N ARG A 30 -0.14 -18.38 15.65
CA ARG A 30 -1.60 -18.36 15.63
C ARG A 30 -2.15 -17.46 14.52
N ILE A 31 -3.30 -17.85 13.97
CA ILE A 31 -4.09 -17.05 13.02
C ILE A 31 -5.47 -16.82 13.60
N ALA A 32 -5.95 -15.57 13.58
CA ALA A 32 -7.33 -15.23 13.88
C ALA A 32 -8.03 -14.69 12.61
N ASP A 33 -9.18 -15.27 12.28
CA ASP A 33 -10.02 -14.82 11.16
C ASP A 33 -11.50 -15.08 11.47
N VAL A 34 -12.38 -14.14 11.16
CA VAL A 34 -13.83 -14.28 11.40
C VAL A 34 -14.42 -15.50 10.69
N ALA A 35 -13.81 -15.94 9.60
CA ALA A 35 -14.16 -17.15 8.86
C ALA A 35 -13.16 -18.31 9.13
N ALA A 36 -12.74 -18.50 10.38
CA ALA A 36 -11.71 -19.47 10.78
C ALA A 36 -11.86 -20.85 10.14
N ASP A 37 -13.08 -21.36 10.01
CA ASP A 37 -13.34 -22.67 9.40
C ASP A 37 -12.93 -22.74 7.93
N LYS A 38 -13.04 -21.63 7.19
CA LYS A 38 -12.64 -21.55 5.77
C LYS A 38 -11.12 -21.44 5.57
N VAL A 39 -10.38 -21.09 6.61
CA VAL A 39 -8.92 -20.91 6.54
C VAL A 39 -8.13 -22.05 7.21
N ARG A 40 -8.78 -22.90 7.98
CA ARG A 40 -8.16 -23.96 8.80
C ARG A 40 -7.29 -24.94 7.99
N ASP A 41 -7.84 -25.46 6.90
CA ASP A 41 -7.13 -26.43 6.04
C ASP A 41 -5.93 -25.79 5.34
N TRP A 42 -6.12 -24.57 4.83
CA TRP A 42 -5.02 -23.81 4.25
C TRP A 42 -3.92 -23.50 5.28
N ALA A 43 -4.29 -23.03 6.48
CA ALA A 43 -3.33 -22.75 7.55
C ALA A 43 -2.53 -23.99 7.96
N LYS A 44 -3.19 -25.16 8.02
CA LYS A 44 -2.51 -26.44 8.27
C LYS A 44 -1.49 -26.75 7.17
N GLY A 45 -1.79 -26.42 5.91
CA GLY A 45 -0.86 -26.61 4.77
C GLY A 45 0.44 -25.82 4.90
N ILE A 46 0.43 -24.68 5.61
CA ILE A 46 1.62 -23.89 5.91
C ILE A 46 2.15 -24.11 7.35
N GLY A 47 1.75 -25.19 8.00
CA GLY A 47 2.24 -25.60 9.33
C GLY A 47 1.57 -24.91 10.52
N VAL A 48 0.48 -24.16 10.34
CA VAL A 48 -0.23 -23.48 11.41
C VAL A 48 -1.50 -24.22 11.80
N THR A 49 -1.54 -24.72 13.05
CA THR A 49 -2.68 -25.47 13.58
C THR A 49 -3.60 -24.65 14.51
N GLN A 50 -3.09 -23.55 15.04
CA GLN A 50 -3.83 -22.66 15.93
C GLN A 50 -4.60 -21.60 15.11
N VAL A 51 -5.87 -21.88 14.82
CA VAL A 51 -6.76 -20.99 14.07
C VAL A 51 -8.05 -20.76 14.85
N SER A 52 -8.40 -19.51 15.10
CA SER A 52 -9.60 -19.14 15.85
C SER A 52 -10.36 -17.97 15.22
N THR A 53 -11.58 -17.70 15.70
CA THR A 53 -12.34 -16.50 15.32
C THR A 53 -12.02 -15.29 16.19
N ASN A 54 -11.26 -15.48 17.27
CA ASN A 54 -11.03 -14.47 18.29
C ASN A 54 -9.61 -13.87 18.21
N ALA A 55 -9.49 -12.64 17.75
CA ALA A 55 -8.23 -11.91 17.70
C ALA A 55 -7.56 -11.74 19.08
N GLN A 56 -8.34 -11.73 20.18
CA GLN A 56 -7.78 -11.63 21.53
C GLN A 56 -6.89 -12.81 21.91
N GLU A 57 -7.09 -13.98 21.31
CA GLU A 57 -6.21 -15.12 21.53
C GLU A 57 -4.80 -14.91 20.92
N VAL A 58 -4.71 -14.13 19.84
CA VAL A 58 -3.42 -13.69 19.25
C VAL A 58 -2.80 -12.62 20.13
N LEU A 59 -3.59 -11.63 20.55
CA LEU A 59 -3.11 -10.47 21.30
C LEU A 59 -2.69 -10.82 22.74
N ALA A 60 -3.37 -11.76 23.38
CA ALA A 60 -3.07 -12.16 24.76
C ALA A 60 -1.94 -13.19 24.90
N ASP A 61 -1.53 -13.83 23.80
CA ASP A 61 -0.47 -14.84 23.85
C ASP A 61 0.91 -14.19 24.13
N PRO A 62 1.55 -14.50 25.27
CA PRO A 62 2.82 -13.86 25.67
C PRO A 62 4.01 -14.28 24.81
N GLU A 63 3.91 -15.40 24.10
CA GLU A 63 4.97 -15.88 23.21
C GLU A 63 4.99 -15.12 21.87
N ILE A 64 3.86 -14.54 21.46
CA ILE A 64 3.75 -13.74 20.24
C ILE A 64 4.37 -12.36 20.49
N LYS A 65 5.43 -12.02 19.73
CA LYS A 65 6.16 -10.75 19.86
C LYS A 65 5.71 -9.69 18.86
N ALA A 66 5.17 -10.12 17.74
CA ALA A 66 4.66 -9.22 16.72
C ALA A 66 3.37 -9.75 16.11
N VAL A 67 2.52 -8.85 15.61
CA VAL A 67 1.26 -9.18 14.95
C VAL A 67 1.17 -8.54 13.58
N LEU A 68 0.61 -9.27 12.63
CA LEU A 68 0.22 -8.75 11.32
C LEU A 68 -1.27 -8.48 11.33
N VAL A 69 -1.67 -7.23 11.15
CA VAL A 69 -3.07 -6.80 11.05
C VAL A 69 -3.43 -6.71 9.57
N CYS A 70 -4.14 -7.73 9.09
CA CYS A 70 -4.55 -7.91 7.68
C CYS A 70 -6.07 -8.18 7.56
N SER A 71 -6.83 -7.76 8.56
CA SER A 71 -8.29 -7.89 8.64
C SER A 71 -9.00 -6.90 7.70
N SER A 72 -10.29 -6.65 7.86
CA SER A 72 -10.97 -5.57 7.14
C SER A 72 -10.53 -4.21 7.64
N THR A 73 -10.44 -3.23 6.73
CA THR A 73 -9.89 -1.89 7.00
C THR A 73 -10.51 -1.19 8.21
N ASP A 74 -11.81 -1.34 8.39
CA ASP A 74 -12.57 -0.76 9.51
C ASP A 74 -12.19 -1.28 10.89
N THR A 75 -11.38 -2.34 10.95
CA THR A 75 -10.88 -2.94 12.21
C THR A 75 -9.41 -2.67 12.47
N HIS A 76 -8.65 -2.17 11.47
CA HIS A 76 -7.19 -2.03 11.59
C HIS A 76 -6.79 -1.15 12.76
N ALA A 77 -7.33 0.08 12.87
CA ALA A 77 -6.96 1.01 13.93
C ALA A 77 -7.20 0.44 15.33
N ASP A 78 -8.35 -0.22 15.54
CA ASP A 78 -8.70 -0.82 16.83
C ASP A 78 -7.76 -2.00 17.16
N MET A 79 -7.36 -2.80 16.16
CA MET A 79 -6.39 -3.89 16.35
C MET A 79 -4.97 -3.35 16.63
N VAL A 80 -4.58 -2.25 15.97
CA VAL A 80 -3.29 -1.57 16.24
C VAL A 80 -3.25 -1.07 17.69
N VAL A 81 -4.31 -0.41 18.18
CA VAL A 81 -4.39 0.05 19.57
C VAL A 81 -4.29 -1.12 20.53
N ALA A 82 -5.10 -2.18 20.32
CA ALA A 82 -5.12 -3.35 21.20
C ALA A 82 -3.77 -4.10 21.22
N ALA A 83 -3.08 -4.20 20.09
CA ALA A 83 -1.76 -4.80 20.00
C ALA A 83 -0.68 -3.95 20.69
N ALA A 84 -0.74 -2.62 20.53
CA ALA A 84 0.17 -1.68 21.19
C ALA A 84 0.04 -1.74 22.72
N GLU A 85 -1.18 -1.83 23.26
CA GLU A 85 -1.45 -2.00 24.69
C GLU A 85 -0.87 -3.31 25.25
N LYS A 86 -0.68 -4.32 24.42
CA LYS A 86 -0.02 -5.59 24.78
C LYS A 86 1.49 -5.59 24.49
N GLY A 87 2.07 -4.45 24.10
CA GLY A 87 3.49 -4.31 23.81
C GLY A 87 3.97 -5.12 22.60
N LYS A 88 3.10 -5.45 21.68
CA LYS A 88 3.45 -6.21 20.47
C LYS A 88 3.89 -5.27 19.36
N HIS A 89 4.94 -5.63 18.62
CA HIS A 89 5.28 -4.98 17.37
C HIS A 89 4.21 -5.25 16.31
N ILE A 90 3.99 -4.32 15.41
CA ILE A 90 2.82 -4.34 14.52
C ILE A 90 3.26 -4.12 13.07
N PHE A 91 2.86 -5.03 12.20
CA PHE A 91 2.67 -4.75 10.78
C PHE A 91 1.18 -4.53 10.55
N CYS A 92 0.81 -3.43 9.90
CA CYS A 92 -0.59 -3.13 9.61
C CYS A 92 -0.77 -2.88 8.11
N GLU A 93 -1.68 -3.62 7.46
CA GLU A 93 -2.05 -3.34 6.09
C GLU A 93 -2.65 -1.93 5.93
N LYS A 94 -2.44 -1.37 4.77
CA LYS A 94 -3.01 -0.06 4.39
C LYS A 94 -4.50 -0.18 4.00
N PRO A 95 -5.28 0.88 4.18
CA PRO A 95 -5.05 2.02 5.07
C PRO A 95 -5.21 1.62 6.53
N VAL A 96 -4.55 2.35 7.44
CA VAL A 96 -4.66 2.06 8.89
C VAL A 96 -6.09 2.26 9.39
N ASP A 97 -6.83 3.19 8.82
CA ASP A 97 -8.29 3.38 8.95
C ASP A 97 -8.79 4.32 7.84
N LEU A 98 -10.10 4.38 7.64
CA LEU A 98 -10.75 5.36 6.75
C LEU A 98 -11.10 6.68 7.48
N THR A 99 -10.66 6.88 8.70
CA THR A 99 -10.94 8.05 9.52
C THR A 99 -9.65 8.63 10.09
N VAL A 100 -9.37 9.90 9.82
CA VAL A 100 -8.14 10.59 10.27
C VAL A 100 -7.96 10.48 11.79
N ALA A 101 -9.03 10.72 12.57
CA ALA A 101 -8.99 10.66 14.02
C ALA A 101 -8.58 9.26 14.54
N LYS A 102 -9.14 8.18 13.96
CA LYS A 102 -8.76 6.81 14.34
C LYS A 102 -7.32 6.47 13.96
N VAL A 103 -6.85 6.91 12.78
CA VAL A 103 -5.45 6.76 12.39
C VAL A 103 -4.54 7.47 13.40
N LYS A 104 -4.81 8.75 13.72
CA LYS A 104 -4.03 9.50 14.72
C LYS A 104 -4.01 8.77 16.09
N THR A 105 -5.14 8.21 16.53
CA THR A 105 -5.23 7.44 17.79
C THR A 105 -4.37 6.19 17.74
N ALA A 106 -4.44 5.41 16.66
CA ALA A 106 -3.66 4.18 16.50
C ALA A 106 -2.15 4.46 16.48
N LEU A 107 -1.72 5.48 15.74
CA LEU A 107 -0.31 5.90 15.66
C LEU A 107 0.19 6.41 17.02
N ALA A 108 -0.62 7.19 17.75
CA ALA A 108 -0.28 7.66 19.09
C ALA A 108 -0.14 6.50 20.09
N ALA A 109 -1.01 5.48 20.01
CA ALA A 109 -0.93 4.29 20.86
C ALA A 109 0.36 3.51 20.59
N ALA A 110 0.71 3.27 19.34
CA ALA A 110 1.96 2.59 18.96
C ALA A 110 3.20 3.37 19.45
N LYS A 111 3.22 4.69 19.25
CA LYS A 111 4.30 5.57 19.73
C LYS A 111 4.41 5.56 21.24
N LYS A 112 3.29 5.66 21.97
CA LYS A 112 3.27 5.64 23.44
C LYS A 112 3.78 4.31 24.00
N ALA A 113 3.46 3.19 23.35
CA ALA A 113 3.94 1.87 23.75
C ALA A 113 5.42 1.62 23.38
N GLY A 114 6.05 2.49 22.58
CA GLY A 114 7.44 2.32 22.14
C GLY A 114 7.65 1.10 21.24
N ILE A 115 6.60 0.64 20.57
CA ILE A 115 6.65 -0.52 19.67
C ILE A 115 6.90 -0.08 18.23
N ILE A 116 7.39 -1.01 17.43
CA ILE A 116 7.53 -0.83 16.00
C ILE A 116 6.16 -0.98 15.34
N LEU A 117 5.78 0.01 14.54
CA LEU A 117 4.65 -0.05 13.62
C LEU A 117 5.16 0.17 12.19
N GLN A 118 5.00 -0.83 11.32
CA GLN A 118 5.17 -0.69 9.88
C GLN A 118 3.82 -0.73 9.19
N VAL A 119 3.60 0.18 8.23
CA VAL A 119 2.39 0.20 7.41
C VAL A 119 2.64 -0.45 6.06
N GLY A 120 1.70 -1.25 5.57
CA GLY A 120 1.80 -2.09 4.38
C GLY A 120 1.79 -1.35 3.05
N PHE A 121 2.73 -0.44 2.82
CA PHE A 121 2.97 0.18 1.52
C PHE A 121 4.02 -0.61 0.74
N ASN A 122 3.63 -1.78 0.26
CA ASN A 122 4.48 -2.74 -0.43
C ASN A 122 5.26 -2.19 -1.63
N ARG A 123 4.74 -1.16 -2.32
CA ARG A 123 5.40 -0.57 -3.49
C ARG A 123 6.74 0.09 -3.16
N ARG A 124 7.00 0.52 -1.91
CA ARG A 124 8.32 1.01 -1.48
C ARG A 124 9.40 -0.07 -1.49
N PHE A 125 9.00 -1.34 -1.49
CA PHE A 125 9.88 -2.52 -1.56
C PHE A 125 10.02 -3.07 -2.98
N ASP A 126 9.31 -2.50 -3.95
CA ASP A 126 9.47 -2.86 -5.36
C ASP A 126 10.87 -2.48 -5.87
N HIS A 127 11.52 -3.41 -6.56
CA HIS A 127 12.92 -3.26 -7.00
C HIS A 127 13.13 -2.04 -7.91
N ASN A 128 12.17 -1.73 -8.79
CA ASN A 128 12.26 -0.59 -9.70
C ASN A 128 12.02 0.73 -8.95
N PHE A 129 10.95 0.83 -8.16
CA PHE A 129 10.60 2.06 -7.46
C PHE A 129 11.63 2.40 -6.38
N ARG A 130 12.15 1.38 -5.68
CA ARG A 130 13.25 1.56 -4.72
C ARG A 130 14.51 2.07 -5.42
N ARG A 131 14.86 1.52 -6.60
CA ARG A 131 16.03 2.00 -7.36
C ARG A 131 15.86 3.44 -7.80
N VAL A 132 14.67 3.86 -8.26
CA VAL A 132 14.40 5.27 -8.59
C VAL A 132 14.59 6.15 -7.35
N ARG A 133 14.02 5.76 -6.20
CA ARG A 133 14.20 6.51 -4.95
C ARG A 133 15.65 6.62 -4.50
N ASP A 134 16.41 5.54 -4.57
CA ASP A 134 17.83 5.53 -4.21
C ASP A 134 18.62 6.53 -5.04
N LEU A 135 18.40 6.55 -6.36
CA LEU A 135 19.07 7.48 -7.26
C LEU A 135 18.64 8.94 -7.04
N VAL A 136 17.37 9.20 -6.76
CA VAL A 136 16.89 10.53 -6.37
C VAL A 136 17.59 11.00 -5.09
N SER A 137 17.64 10.14 -4.05
CA SER A 137 18.24 10.48 -2.77
C SER A 137 19.75 10.70 -2.84
N GLN A 138 20.44 10.04 -3.79
CA GLN A 138 21.85 10.24 -4.10
C GLN A 138 22.12 11.51 -4.92
N GLY A 139 21.07 12.23 -5.34
CA GLY A 139 21.18 13.45 -6.14
C GLY A 139 21.55 13.22 -7.62
N ALA A 140 21.34 12.00 -8.14
CA ALA A 140 21.69 11.64 -9.52
C ALA A 140 21.01 12.52 -10.57
N ILE A 141 19.79 13.00 -10.29
CA ILE A 141 19.04 13.91 -11.16
C ILE A 141 19.00 15.37 -10.63
N GLY A 142 19.76 15.67 -9.59
CA GLY A 142 19.66 16.96 -8.91
C GLY A 142 18.35 17.11 -8.14
N ASN A 143 17.79 18.34 -8.10
CA ASN A 143 16.52 18.61 -7.44
C ASN A 143 15.35 18.09 -8.30
N PRO A 144 14.42 17.29 -7.77
CA PRO A 144 13.20 16.89 -8.47
C PRO A 144 12.34 18.10 -8.83
N HIS A 145 11.91 18.18 -10.11
CA HIS A 145 11.03 19.23 -10.61
C HIS A 145 9.63 18.70 -10.90
N ILE A 146 9.55 17.57 -11.64
CA ILE A 146 8.28 16.96 -12.03
C ILE A 146 8.33 15.47 -11.71
N LEU A 147 7.29 14.98 -11.05
CA LEU A 147 7.03 13.56 -10.79
C LEU A 147 5.78 13.15 -11.56
N ARG A 148 5.84 12.03 -12.28
CA ARG A 148 4.68 11.41 -12.92
C ARG A 148 4.50 9.98 -12.45
N ILE A 149 3.26 9.61 -12.11
CA ILE A 149 2.86 8.25 -11.78
C ILE A 149 1.68 7.86 -12.66
N THR A 150 1.81 6.77 -13.39
CA THR A 150 0.71 6.10 -14.06
C THR A 150 0.37 4.84 -13.27
N SER A 151 -0.88 4.70 -12.86
CA SER A 151 -1.33 3.53 -12.09
C SER A 151 -2.72 3.13 -12.59
N ARG A 152 -2.81 2.00 -13.30
CA ARG A 152 -4.04 1.54 -13.94
C ARG A 152 -4.24 0.05 -13.70
N ASP A 153 -5.41 -0.29 -13.18
CA ASP A 153 -5.81 -1.68 -12.93
C ASP A 153 -6.20 -2.39 -14.23
N PRO A 154 -6.04 -3.71 -14.36
CA PRO A 154 -6.48 -4.44 -15.56
C PRO A 154 -8.00 -4.56 -15.65
N ALA A 155 -8.72 -4.55 -14.52
CA ALA A 155 -10.15 -4.62 -14.42
C ALA A 155 -10.67 -3.93 -13.15
N PRO A 156 -11.88 -3.35 -13.18
CA PRO A 156 -12.47 -2.71 -12.01
C PRO A 156 -12.84 -3.73 -10.93
N PRO A 157 -12.82 -3.32 -9.64
CA PRO A 157 -13.31 -4.15 -8.55
C PRO A 157 -14.84 -4.28 -8.61
N PRO A 158 -15.43 -5.29 -7.94
CA PRO A 158 -16.87 -5.41 -7.82
C PRO A 158 -17.49 -4.16 -7.16
N PRO A 159 -18.69 -3.69 -7.60
CA PRO A 159 -19.34 -2.50 -7.02
C PRO A 159 -19.58 -2.57 -5.52
N GLU A 160 -19.81 -3.76 -4.97
CA GLU A 160 -19.99 -3.94 -3.53
C GLU A 160 -18.70 -3.66 -2.74
N TYR A 161 -17.53 -3.95 -3.31
CA TYR A 161 -16.24 -3.59 -2.72
C TYR A 161 -16.01 -2.07 -2.75
N VAL A 162 -16.40 -1.40 -3.85
CA VAL A 162 -16.28 0.07 -3.97
C VAL A 162 -16.96 0.79 -2.82
N LYS A 163 -18.15 0.33 -2.41
CA LYS A 163 -18.95 0.95 -1.31
C LYS A 163 -18.23 0.95 0.05
N VAL A 164 -17.33 0.01 0.29
CA VAL A 164 -16.67 -0.17 1.60
C VAL A 164 -15.17 0.11 1.59
N SER A 165 -14.55 0.20 0.40
CA SER A 165 -13.10 0.39 0.26
C SER A 165 -12.61 1.83 0.51
N GLY A 166 -13.53 2.79 0.57
CA GLY A 166 -13.20 4.23 0.60
C GLY A 166 -13.01 4.87 -0.77
N GLY A 167 -13.30 4.12 -1.86
CA GLY A 167 -13.24 4.61 -3.23
C GLY A 167 -11.83 4.68 -3.81
N ILE A 168 -11.71 5.17 -5.05
CA ILE A 168 -10.46 5.16 -5.81
C ILE A 168 -9.30 5.82 -5.04
N PHE A 169 -9.56 6.94 -4.35
CA PHE A 169 -8.49 7.72 -3.69
C PHE A 169 -7.94 7.07 -2.43
N LEU A 170 -8.76 6.29 -1.67
CA LEU A 170 -8.34 5.66 -0.41
C LEU A 170 -8.02 4.18 -0.56
N ASP A 171 -8.40 3.57 -1.67
CA ASP A 171 -8.11 2.17 -1.96
C ASP A 171 -6.94 2.00 -2.95
N MET A 172 -7.01 2.65 -4.12
CA MET A 172 -6.05 2.54 -5.20
C MET A 172 -4.99 3.65 -5.15
N THR A 173 -5.42 4.92 -5.26
CA THR A 173 -4.51 6.07 -5.37
C THR A 173 -3.70 6.30 -4.09
N ILE A 174 -4.13 5.76 -2.94
CA ILE A 174 -3.38 5.86 -1.68
C ILE A 174 -1.95 5.31 -1.82
N HIS A 175 -1.76 4.26 -2.63
CA HIS A 175 -0.43 3.75 -2.96
C HIS A 175 0.39 4.75 -3.79
N ASP A 176 -0.26 5.46 -4.70
CA ASP A 176 0.38 6.45 -5.55
C ASP A 176 0.70 7.71 -4.76
N PHE A 177 -0.13 8.09 -3.79
CA PHE A 177 0.15 9.19 -2.85
C PHE A 177 1.37 8.87 -1.97
N ASP A 178 1.45 7.66 -1.43
CA ASP A 178 2.64 7.21 -0.71
C ASP A 178 3.88 7.24 -1.60
N MET A 179 3.78 6.67 -2.80
CA MET A 179 4.86 6.63 -3.76
C MET A 179 5.31 8.03 -4.19
N ALA A 180 4.37 8.95 -4.40
CA ALA A 180 4.67 10.33 -4.77
C ALA A 180 5.49 11.05 -3.68
N ARG A 181 5.11 10.90 -2.39
CA ARG A 181 5.90 11.40 -1.26
C ARG A 181 7.28 10.75 -1.19
N TYR A 182 7.32 9.43 -1.36
CA TYR A 182 8.56 8.65 -1.32
C TYR A 182 9.55 9.09 -2.40
N LEU A 183 9.11 9.24 -3.64
CA LEU A 183 9.96 9.62 -4.77
C LEU A 183 10.33 11.09 -4.76
N ALA A 184 9.39 12.00 -4.44
CA ALA A 184 9.69 13.43 -4.31
C ALA A 184 10.59 13.74 -3.10
N GLY A 185 10.63 12.86 -2.09
CA GLY A 185 11.34 13.08 -0.84
C GLY A 185 10.80 14.26 -0.04
N SER A 186 9.49 14.56 -0.17
CA SER A 186 8.86 15.75 0.37
C SER A 186 7.37 15.50 0.63
N ASP A 187 6.78 16.21 1.60
CA ASP A 187 5.35 16.17 1.87
C ASP A 187 4.56 17.03 0.88
N ALA A 188 3.33 16.58 0.57
CA ALA A 188 2.38 17.35 -0.22
C ALA A 188 1.83 18.55 0.59
N VAL A 189 1.63 19.68 -0.09
CA VAL A 189 1.03 20.90 0.44
C VAL A 189 -0.41 21.06 -0.04
N GLU A 190 -0.63 20.79 -1.34
CA GLU A 190 -1.89 21.03 -2.01
C GLU A 190 -2.15 19.97 -3.08
N ILE A 191 -3.42 19.61 -3.27
CA ILE A 191 -3.89 18.66 -4.27
C ILE A 191 -5.02 19.26 -5.08
N TYR A 192 -4.94 19.10 -6.41
CA TYR A 192 -6.06 19.31 -7.32
C TYR A 192 -6.35 18.01 -8.07
N ALA A 193 -7.60 17.55 -8.00
CA ALA A 193 -8.02 16.29 -8.61
C ALA A 193 -9.25 16.48 -9.50
N LYS A 194 -9.26 15.75 -10.62
CA LYS A 194 -10.43 15.53 -11.46
C LYS A 194 -10.72 14.05 -11.53
N GLY A 195 -11.98 13.69 -11.36
CA GLY A 195 -12.46 12.31 -11.47
C GLY A 195 -13.65 12.21 -12.41
N ALA A 196 -13.80 11.06 -13.04
CA ALA A 196 -14.90 10.74 -13.95
C ALA A 196 -15.25 9.25 -13.88
N VAL A 197 -16.46 8.91 -14.31
CA VAL A 197 -16.93 7.54 -14.50
C VAL A 197 -16.89 7.24 -16.00
N LEU A 198 -15.80 6.57 -16.44
CA LEU A 198 -15.52 6.30 -17.86
C LEU A 198 -15.41 4.80 -18.16
N VAL A 199 -15.31 3.96 -17.12
CA VAL A 199 -15.10 2.51 -17.24
C VAL A 199 -16.40 1.74 -16.98
N ASP A 200 -17.03 1.96 -15.81
CA ASP A 200 -18.22 1.23 -15.41
C ASP A 200 -19.23 2.14 -14.69
N PRO A 201 -20.42 2.38 -15.28
CA PRO A 201 -21.47 3.16 -14.64
C PRO A 201 -21.88 2.66 -13.24
N ALA A 202 -21.66 1.38 -12.91
CA ALA A 202 -21.96 0.82 -11.59
C ALA A 202 -21.08 1.44 -10.50
N ILE A 203 -19.84 1.84 -10.81
CA ILE A 203 -18.95 2.55 -9.88
C ILE A 203 -19.53 3.93 -9.55
N GLY A 204 -20.01 4.67 -10.58
CA GLY A 204 -20.69 5.94 -10.34
C GLY A 204 -21.94 5.81 -9.48
N LYS A 205 -22.75 4.75 -9.69
CA LYS A 205 -23.90 4.45 -8.82
C LYS A 205 -23.51 4.10 -7.39
N ALA A 206 -22.31 3.57 -7.17
CA ALA A 206 -21.76 3.32 -5.86
C ALA A 206 -21.17 4.58 -5.18
N GLY A 207 -21.20 5.75 -5.87
CA GLY A 207 -20.76 7.03 -5.34
C GLY A 207 -19.25 7.30 -5.52
N ASP A 208 -18.57 6.61 -6.43
CA ASP A 208 -17.14 6.75 -6.71
C ASP A 208 -16.86 7.10 -8.18
N VAL A 209 -15.61 7.38 -8.48
CA VAL A 209 -15.09 7.53 -9.85
C VAL A 209 -14.16 6.36 -10.17
N ASP A 210 -13.98 6.08 -11.46
CA ASP A 210 -13.11 4.98 -11.94
C ASP A 210 -11.88 5.47 -12.71
N THR A 211 -11.85 6.75 -13.02
CA THR A 211 -10.76 7.40 -13.73
C THR A 211 -10.47 8.74 -13.04
N ALA A 212 -9.19 9.01 -12.74
CA ALA A 212 -8.80 10.25 -12.07
C ALA A 212 -7.45 10.75 -12.57
N VAL A 213 -7.30 12.08 -12.57
CA VAL A 213 -6.02 12.78 -12.71
C VAL A 213 -5.85 13.69 -11.49
N VAL A 214 -4.67 13.61 -10.89
CA VAL A 214 -4.33 14.38 -9.68
C VAL A 214 -3.06 15.16 -9.93
N THR A 215 -3.05 16.45 -9.59
CA THR A 215 -1.83 17.26 -9.48
C THR A 215 -1.53 17.52 -8.01
N ILE A 216 -0.24 17.53 -7.67
CA ILE A 216 0.27 17.65 -6.30
C ILE A 216 1.33 18.74 -6.26
N THR A 217 1.24 19.66 -5.35
CA THR A 217 2.31 20.60 -5.00
C THR A 217 3.03 20.10 -3.76
N PHE A 218 4.35 19.92 -3.83
CA PHE A 218 5.17 19.48 -2.70
C PHE A 218 5.88 20.65 -2.02
N GLN A 219 6.26 20.48 -0.74
CA GLN A 219 6.96 21.50 0.04
C GLN A 219 8.30 21.93 -0.57
N ASN A 220 9.01 21.00 -1.23
CA ASN A 220 10.29 21.29 -1.92
C ASN A 220 10.11 21.93 -3.30
N GLY A 221 8.89 22.26 -3.71
CA GLY A 221 8.56 22.88 -4.99
C GLY A 221 8.38 21.90 -6.16
N CYS A 222 8.61 20.60 -5.96
CA CYS A 222 8.30 19.59 -6.96
C CYS A 222 6.80 19.56 -7.26
N ILE A 223 6.44 19.30 -8.53
CA ILE A 223 5.05 19.13 -8.97
C ILE A 223 4.82 17.68 -9.34
N GLY A 224 3.83 17.06 -8.71
CA GLY A 224 3.41 15.68 -9.00
C GLY A 224 2.20 15.61 -9.92
N VAL A 225 2.17 14.59 -10.77
CA VAL A 225 0.98 14.22 -11.57
C VAL A 225 0.75 12.71 -11.42
N ILE A 226 -0.48 12.34 -11.08
CA ILE A 226 -0.90 10.94 -11.03
C ILE A 226 -2.05 10.77 -12.02
N ASP A 227 -2.02 9.74 -12.86
CA ASP A 227 -3.17 9.29 -13.64
C ASP A 227 -3.57 7.88 -13.21
N ASN A 228 -4.86 7.71 -12.89
CA ASN A 228 -5.45 6.47 -12.46
C ASN A 228 -6.59 6.04 -13.37
N SER A 229 -6.72 4.73 -13.59
CA SER A 229 -7.91 4.13 -14.19
C SER A 229 -8.13 2.74 -13.60
N ARG A 230 -9.40 2.39 -13.36
CA ARG A 230 -9.79 1.04 -12.95
C ARG A 230 -9.79 0.03 -14.10
N LYS A 231 -9.35 0.44 -15.34
CA LYS A 231 -9.26 -0.49 -16.48
C LYS A 231 -8.18 -0.08 -17.47
N ALA A 232 -7.19 -0.95 -17.65
CA ALA A 232 -6.22 -0.92 -18.73
C ALA A 232 -6.30 -2.24 -19.51
N ALA A 233 -6.74 -2.17 -20.78
CA ALA A 233 -6.98 -3.37 -21.60
C ALA A 233 -5.72 -4.19 -21.90
N TYR A 234 -4.53 -3.59 -21.68
CA TYR A 234 -3.23 -4.20 -21.94
C TYR A 234 -2.55 -4.80 -20.70
N GLY A 235 -3.13 -4.67 -19.50
CA GLY A 235 -2.60 -5.25 -18.27
C GLY A 235 -2.45 -4.24 -17.13
N TYR A 236 -1.74 -4.62 -16.07
CA TYR A 236 -1.51 -3.79 -14.88
C TYR A 236 -0.41 -2.76 -15.16
N ASP A 237 -0.79 -1.50 -15.37
CA ASP A 237 0.12 -0.43 -15.79
C ASP A 237 0.58 0.41 -14.58
N GLN A 238 1.85 0.25 -14.21
CA GLN A 238 2.45 0.84 -13.00
C GLN A 238 3.80 1.45 -13.34
N ARG A 239 3.82 2.74 -13.70
CA ARG A 239 5.02 3.43 -14.17
C ARG A 239 5.28 4.70 -13.38
N VAL A 240 6.55 5.07 -13.22
CA VAL A 240 6.96 6.33 -12.62
C VAL A 240 8.03 7.02 -13.48
N GLU A 241 8.03 8.34 -13.44
CA GLU A 241 9.07 9.19 -13.98
C GLU A 241 9.36 10.31 -12.98
N VAL A 242 10.64 10.59 -12.72
CA VAL A 242 11.09 11.76 -11.95
C VAL A 242 12.07 12.55 -12.81
N PHE A 243 11.66 13.75 -13.20
CA PHE A 243 12.48 14.72 -13.92
C PHE A 243 13.05 15.72 -12.91
N GLY A 244 14.35 15.97 -12.98
CA GLY A 244 15.05 16.89 -12.09
C GLY A 244 16.01 17.82 -12.83
N SER A 245 16.70 18.68 -12.10
CA SER A 245 17.59 19.72 -12.64
C SER A 245 18.81 19.20 -13.39
N LYS A 246 19.15 17.91 -13.26
CA LYS A 246 20.33 17.30 -13.90
C LYS A 246 20.01 16.08 -14.76
N GLY A 247 18.74 15.69 -14.88
CA GLY A 247 18.34 14.52 -15.65
C GLY A 247 16.98 13.97 -15.27
N ALA A 248 16.66 12.79 -15.76
CA ALA A 248 15.41 12.10 -15.49
C ALA A 248 15.64 10.63 -15.17
N LEU A 249 14.76 10.07 -14.38
CA LEU A 249 14.65 8.65 -14.08
C LEU A 249 13.25 8.18 -14.46
N SER A 250 13.16 7.03 -15.10
CA SER A 250 11.88 6.40 -15.41
C SER A 250 11.98 4.89 -15.24
N CYS A 251 10.88 4.27 -14.88
CA CYS A 251 10.74 2.82 -15.00
C CYS A 251 9.47 2.46 -15.76
N ALA A 252 9.60 1.46 -16.63
CA ALA A 252 8.51 0.85 -17.36
C ALA A 252 7.84 -0.27 -16.52
N ASN A 253 6.79 -0.87 -17.09
CA ASN A 253 6.17 -2.06 -16.50
C ASN A 253 7.08 -3.28 -16.61
N ASP A 254 7.02 -4.15 -15.60
CA ASP A 254 7.59 -5.48 -15.70
C ASP A 254 6.74 -6.35 -16.63
N THR A 255 7.43 -7.14 -17.46
CA THR A 255 6.85 -8.10 -18.37
C THR A 255 7.34 -9.51 -18.01
N PRO A 256 6.61 -10.58 -18.37
CA PRO A 256 7.08 -11.94 -18.15
C PRO A 256 8.42 -12.24 -18.79
N THR A 257 8.66 -11.69 -19.98
CA THR A 257 9.95 -11.79 -20.70
C THR A 257 10.29 -10.47 -21.37
N SER A 258 11.56 -10.30 -21.78
CA SER A 258 12.03 -9.17 -22.59
C SER A 258 11.99 -9.46 -24.09
N VAL A 259 11.34 -10.55 -24.52
CA VAL A 259 11.31 -10.97 -25.93
C VAL A 259 10.40 -10.06 -26.74
N ALA A 260 10.90 -9.57 -27.86
CA ALA A 260 10.13 -8.88 -28.88
C ALA A 260 10.17 -9.67 -30.21
N LEU A 261 9.01 -9.89 -30.81
CA LEU A 261 8.88 -10.46 -32.14
C LEU A 261 8.78 -9.32 -33.14
N ALA A 262 9.72 -9.27 -34.09
CA ALA A 262 9.66 -8.35 -35.23
C ALA A 262 9.46 -9.16 -36.53
N ASN A 263 8.42 -8.85 -37.28
CA ASN A 263 8.10 -9.45 -38.56
C ASN A 263 7.40 -8.42 -39.48
N GLU A 264 6.92 -8.85 -40.63
CA GLU A 264 6.24 -7.99 -41.59
C GLU A 264 4.97 -7.31 -41.06
N SER A 265 4.33 -7.88 -40.02
CA SER A 265 3.16 -7.31 -39.35
C SER A 265 3.49 -6.23 -38.32
N GLY A 266 4.79 -6.04 -37.99
CA GLY A 266 5.26 -5.06 -37.02
C GLY A 266 6.09 -5.68 -35.89
N VAL A 267 6.12 -4.96 -34.76
CA VAL A 267 6.81 -5.40 -33.55
C VAL A 267 5.79 -5.65 -32.44
N SER A 268 5.86 -6.83 -31.82
CA SER A 268 5.05 -7.19 -30.66
C SER A 268 5.93 -7.71 -29.52
N ALA A 269 5.50 -7.47 -28.29
CA ALA A 269 6.18 -7.90 -27.06
C ALA A 269 5.15 -8.40 -26.04
N ASP A 270 5.62 -9.00 -24.98
CA ASP A 270 4.76 -9.43 -23.88
C ASP A 270 4.02 -8.23 -23.26
N LYS A 271 2.78 -8.49 -22.84
CA LYS A 271 2.02 -7.52 -22.04
C LYS A 271 2.63 -7.39 -20.64
N PRO A 272 2.39 -6.27 -19.93
CA PRO A 272 2.69 -6.18 -18.51
C PRO A 272 2.10 -7.35 -17.72
N LEU A 273 2.74 -7.70 -16.60
CA LEU A 273 2.19 -8.67 -15.63
C LEU A 273 0.75 -8.29 -15.30
N TYR A 274 -0.13 -9.31 -15.24
CA TYR A 274 -1.57 -9.05 -15.29
C TYR A 274 -2.11 -8.30 -14.07
N PHE A 275 -1.60 -8.59 -12.84
CA PHE A 275 -2.17 -8.02 -11.62
C PHE A 275 -1.12 -7.81 -10.52
N PHE A 276 -1.50 -7.10 -9.46
CA PHE A 276 -0.60 -6.75 -8.37
C PHE A 276 0.03 -7.97 -7.66
N LEU A 277 -0.66 -9.12 -7.66
CA LEU A 277 -0.16 -10.35 -7.04
C LEU A 277 1.11 -10.85 -7.72
N GLU A 278 1.13 -10.82 -9.05
CA GLU A 278 2.29 -11.23 -9.84
C GLU A 278 3.35 -10.12 -9.82
N ARG A 279 2.91 -8.87 -10.04
CA ARG A 279 3.80 -7.70 -10.17
C ARG A 279 4.58 -7.42 -8.89
N TYR A 280 3.95 -7.60 -7.72
CA TYR A 280 4.56 -7.24 -6.43
C TYR A 280 4.89 -8.44 -5.54
N HIS A 281 4.94 -9.66 -6.10
CA HIS A 281 5.24 -10.86 -5.31
C HIS A 281 6.53 -10.70 -4.48
N GLN A 282 7.63 -10.27 -5.11
CA GLN A 282 8.89 -10.04 -4.41
C GLN A 282 8.81 -8.87 -3.42
N ALA A 283 8.08 -7.80 -3.77
CA ALA A 283 7.91 -6.64 -2.89
C ALA A 283 7.19 -7.01 -1.58
N PHE A 284 6.19 -7.88 -1.61
CA PHE A 284 5.53 -8.41 -0.40
C PHE A 284 6.49 -9.22 0.48
N LEU A 285 7.38 -10.00 -0.12
CA LEU A 285 8.40 -10.74 0.64
C LEU A 285 9.43 -9.79 1.26
N ASP A 286 9.92 -8.81 0.49
CA ASP A 286 10.91 -7.84 0.95
C ASP A 286 10.34 -6.94 2.05
N GLU A 287 9.06 -6.59 1.97
CA GLU A 287 8.33 -5.86 2.99
C GLU A 287 8.29 -6.62 4.33
N MET A 288 7.99 -7.92 4.28
CA MET A 288 7.99 -8.77 5.48
C MET A 288 9.40 -8.95 6.05
N ASN A 289 10.40 -9.19 5.20
CA ASN A 289 11.78 -9.23 5.65
C ASN A 289 12.19 -7.93 6.35
N SER A 290 11.83 -6.78 5.77
CA SER A 290 12.09 -5.46 6.37
C SER A 290 11.44 -5.33 7.74
N PHE A 291 10.18 -5.72 7.89
CA PHE A 291 9.50 -5.69 9.19
C PHE A 291 10.23 -6.53 10.23
N PHE A 292 10.61 -7.75 9.90
CA PHE A 292 11.32 -8.60 10.84
C PHE A 292 12.76 -8.17 11.10
N ASP A 293 13.43 -7.56 10.13
CA ASP A 293 14.73 -6.91 10.32
C ASP A 293 14.66 -5.78 11.36
N MET A 294 13.59 -4.99 11.35
CA MET A 294 13.39 -3.96 12.37
C MET A 294 13.16 -4.56 13.75
N VAL A 295 12.32 -5.59 13.85
CA VAL A 295 11.94 -6.17 15.14
C VAL A 295 13.08 -6.99 15.75
N ILE A 296 13.82 -7.74 14.93
CA ILE A 296 14.86 -8.67 15.41
C ILE A 296 16.24 -7.98 15.45
N ASP A 297 16.57 -7.20 14.42
CA ASP A 297 17.90 -6.66 14.20
C ASP A 297 17.96 -5.14 14.46
N HIS A 298 16.86 -4.53 14.94
CA HIS A 298 16.75 -3.11 15.28
C HIS A 298 17.10 -2.15 14.14
N LYS A 299 16.82 -2.54 12.87
CA LYS A 299 17.03 -1.69 11.71
C LYS A 299 16.01 -0.54 11.68
N PRO A 300 16.30 0.59 11.00
CA PRO A 300 15.35 1.70 10.85
C PRO A 300 14.05 1.29 10.15
N CYS A 301 12.93 1.90 10.55
CA CYS A 301 11.63 1.68 9.92
C CYS A 301 11.54 2.48 8.60
N PRO A 302 11.39 1.82 7.43
CA PRO A 302 11.28 2.51 6.15
C PRO A 302 9.88 3.06 5.86
N VAL A 303 8.86 2.54 6.55
CA VAL A 303 7.43 2.90 6.34
C VAL A 303 6.74 2.99 7.70
N GLY A 304 6.91 4.13 8.38
CA GLY A 304 6.46 4.31 9.75
C GLY A 304 5.10 4.99 9.89
N ASP A 305 4.89 5.57 11.07
CA ASP A 305 3.64 6.21 11.50
C ASP A 305 3.20 7.34 10.55
N ILE A 306 4.10 8.25 10.22
CA ILE A 306 3.79 9.40 9.33
C ILE A 306 3.30 8.93 7.95
N ASP A 307 3.80 7.78 7.47
CA ASP A 307 3.43 7.20 6.19
C ASP A 307 2.04 6.54 6.23
N GLY A 308 1.56 6.14 7.40
CA GLY A 308 0.18 5.70 7.58
C GLY A 308 -0.85 6.84 7.52
N LEU A 309 -0.44 8.07 7.81
CA LEU A 309 -1.33 9.24 7.87
C LEU A 309 -1.30 10.09 6.60
N LYS A 310 -0.12 10.47 6.12
CA LYS A 310 0.02 11.47 5.03
C LYS A 310 -0.65 11.05 3.72
N PRO A 311 -0.51 9.80 3.21
CA PRO A 311 -1.21 9.38 2.01
C PRO A 311 -2.74 9.38 2.17
N LEU A 312 -3.24 9.08 3.37
CA LEU A 312 -4.66 9.15 3.68
C LEU A 312 -5.18 10.60 3.59
N LEU A 313 -4.46 11.57 4.17
CA LEU A 313 -4.80 13.00 4.05
C LEU A 313 -4.82 13.45 2.58
N MET A 314 -3.85 12.99 1.77
CA MET A 314 -3.83 13.28 0.34
C MET A 314 -5.06 12.69 -0.36
N GLY A 315 -5.50 11.49 0.01
CA GLY A 315 -6.73 10.89 -0.49
C GLY A 315 -7.98 11.68 -0.15
N PHE A 316 -8.10 12.19 1.08
CA PHE A 316 -9.20 13.06 1.48
C PHE A 316 -9.16 14.40 0.75
N ALA A 317 -7.99 15.02 0.58
CA ALA A 317 -7.83 16.25 -0.18
C ALA A 317 -8.23 16.07 -1.65
N ALA A 318 -7.85 14.93 -2.27
CA ALA A 318 -8.25 14.62 -3.64
C ALA A 318 -9.77 14.42 -3.78
N ARG A 319 -10.40 13.70 -2.84
CA ARG A 319 -11.86 13.53 -2.81
C ARG A 319 -12.59 14.87 -2.66
N LYS A 320 -12.12 15.71 -1.72
CA LYS A 320 -12.66 17.06 -1.53
C LYS A 320 -12.46 17.93 -2.76
N SER A 321 -11.31 17.85 -3.41
CA SER A 321 -10.99 18.59 -4.63
C SER A 321 -11.93 18.23 -5.78
N VAL A 322 -12.23 16.94 -5.98
CA VAL A 322 -13.22 16.49 -6.99
C VAL A 322 -14.61 17.04 -6.68
N ALA A 323 -15.04 16.99 -5.42
CA ALA A 323 -16.35 17.44 -5.01
C ALA A 323 -16.52 18.97 -5.13
N GLU A 324 -15.49 19.75 -4.81
CA GLU A 324 -15.55 21.21 -4.79
C GLU A 324 -15.02 21.85 -6.10
N GLY A 325 -14.36 21.11 -6.97
CA GLY A 325 -13.84 21.58 -8.25
C GLY A 325 -12.67 22.56 -8.13
N ARG A 326 -11.95 22.56 -7.00
CA ARG A 326 -10.82 23.47 -6.69
C ARG A 326 -9.61 22.72 -6.09
N PRO A 327 -8.42 23.36 -6.07
CA PRO A 327 -7.30 22.89 -5.26
C PRO A 327 -7.67 22.88 -3.75
N VAL A 328 -7.15 21.87 -3.03
CA VAL A 328 -7.36 21.67 -1.59
C VAL A 328 -6.02 21.52 -0.89
N LYS A 329 -5.79 22.34 0.13
CA LYS A 329 -4.60 22.23 0.98
C LYS A 329 -4.71 21.03 1.92
N ILE A 330 -3.60 20.35 2.18
CA ILE A 330 -3.58 19.21 3.11
C ILE A 330 -4.08 19.61 4.51
N SER A 331 -3.79 20.84 4.95
CA SER A 331 -4.27 21.38 6.23
C SER A 331 -5.79 21.49 6.35
N GLU A 332 -6.54 21.51 5.24
CA GLU A 332 -8.02 21.56 5.26
C GLU A 332 -8.66 20.20 5.61
N VAL A 333 -7.88 19.11 5.63
CA VAL A 333 -8.36 17.74 5.88
C VAL A 333 -7.61 17.05 7.02
N ASP A 334 -6.70 17.74 7.70
CA ASP A 334 -5.88 17.23 8.81
C ASP A 334 -6.51 17.48 10.20
N ALA A 335 -7.80 17.79 10.24
CA ALA A 335 -8.54 18.13 11.47
C ALA A 335 -8.94 16.86 12.28
#